data_31dadc91e8390a50b0b486f772e4b0f3
#
_entry.id   31dadc91e8390a50b0b486f772e4b0f3
#
_cell.length_a   1.000
_cell.length_b   1.000
_cell.length_c   1.000
_cell.angle_alpha   90.00
_cell.angle_beta   90.00
_cell.angle_gamma   90.00
#
_symmetry.space_group_name_H-M   'P 1'
#
loop_
_entity.id
_entity.type
_entity.pdbx_description
1 polymer ?
#
loop_
_entity_poly.entity_id
_entity_poly.type
_entity_poly.pdbx_seq_one_letter_code
_entity_poly.pdbx_strand_id
1 'polypeptide(L)'
;MLIRAAETRDIPAIVDVHLAAWDAAKEGLDLPTRPGPDVRTQRWTEFVTSGKGTLLVADDGGLVGFLSFGPSRDEDRAGELEVYTLYVAPERWGTGVADALMARVPSSGTVSLWVAERNARARAFYGRHGFIADGATDPGHHVPVLRVARPPTS
;
A
#
# COMPACT_ATOMS: atom_id res chain seq x y z
N MET A 1 16.01 -11.49 -1.94
CA MET A 1 14.70 -11.01 -1.44
C MET A 1 13.59 -11.79 -2.14
N LEU A 2 12.66 -12.31 -1.36
CA LEU A 2 11.55 -13.10 -1.87
C LEU A 2 10.24 -12.33 -1.68
N ILE A 3 9.44 -12.22 -2.77
CA ILE A 3 8.07 -11.70 -2.68
C ILE A 3 7.14 -12.90 -2.62
N ARG A 4 6.33 -12.97 -1.59
CA ARG A 4 5.43 -14.12 -1.37
C ARG A 4 4.13 -13.67 -0.70
N ALA A 5 3.12 -14.53 -0.72
CA ALA A 5 1.88 -14.28 0.00
C ALA A 5 2.14 -14.29 1.52
N ALA A 6 1.47 -13.40 2.23
CA ALA A 6 1.57 -13.34 3.69
C ALA A 6 0.85 -14.52 4.34
N GLU A 7 1.40 -14.96 5.45
CA GLU A 7 0.79 -15.97 6.33
C GLU A 7 0.47 -15.30 7.68
N THR A 8 -0.38 -15.94 8.48
CA THR A 8 -0.75 -15.37 9.78
C THR A 8 0.46 -15.17 10.70
N ARG A 9 1.48 -16.02 10.58
CA ARG A 9 2.73 -15.87 11.33
C ARG A 9 3.50 -14.59 11.01
N ASP A 10 3.22 -13.97 9.86
CA ASP A 10 3.88 -12.72 9.43
C ASP A 10 3.26 -11.48 10.06
N ILE A 11 2.09 -11.58 10.67
CA ILE A 11 1.33 -10.42 11.15
C ILE A 11 2.14 -9.54 12.11
N PRO A 12 2.85 -10.07 13.12
CA PRO A 12 3.63 -9.21 14.00
C PRO A 12 4.68 -8.37 13.25
N ALA A 13 5.38 -8.97 12.28
CA ALA A 13 6.37 -8.25 11.49
C ALA A 13 5.72 -7.22 10.56
N ILE A 14 4.55 -7.53 10.00
CA ILE A 14 3.79 -6.58 9.18
C ILE A 14 3.40 -5.36 10.01
N VAL A 15 2.91 -5.57 11.21
CA VAL A 15 2.55 -4.47 12.12
C VAL A 15 3.77 -3.61 12.43
N ASP A 16 4.91 -4.22 12.71
CA ASP A 16 6.14 -3.48 13.00
C ASP A 16 6.57 -2.61 11.82
N VAL A 17 6.56 -3.16 10.60
CA VAL A 17 6.89 -2.38 9.39
C VAL A 17 5.89 -1.26 9.19
N HIS A 18 4.60 -1.52 9.38
CA HIS A 18 3.55 -0.53 9.19
C HIS A 18 3.73 0.66 10.14
N LEU A 19 3.98 0.38 11.42
CA LEU A 19 4.17 1.43 12.42
C LEU A 19 5.43 2.23 12.15
N ALA A 20 6.54 1.56 11.84
CA ALA A 20 7.80 2.25 11.55
C ALA A 20 7.71 3.12 10.31
N ALA A 21 7.10 2.60 9.24
CA ALA A 21 6.92 3.36 8.00
C ALA A 21 5.99 4.55 8.18
N TRP A 22 4.91 4.38 8.94
CA TRP A 22 3.98 5.47 9.25
C TRP A 22 4.69 6.58 10.03
N ASP A 23 5.45 6.22 11.08
CA ASP A 23 6.16 7.19 11.91
C ASP A 23 7.21 7.95 11.09
N ALA A 24 7.90 7.29 10.18
CA ALA A 24 8.86 7.94 9.30
C ALA A 24 8.19 8.84 8.26
N ALA A 25 7.05 8.40 7.70
CA ALA A 25 6.34 9.15 6.67
C ALA A 25 5.65 10.40 7.21
N LYS A 26 5.25 10.40 8.49
CA LYS A 26 4.57 11.56 9.06
C LYS A 26 5.50 12.76 9.28
N GLU A 27 6.82 12.56 9.23
CA GLU A 27 7.75 13.69 9.27
C GLU A 27 7.50 14.59 8.06
N GLY A 28 7.16 15.84 8.32
CA GLY A 28 6.82 16.78 7.26
C GLY A 28 5.39 16.68 6.75
N LEU A 29 4.60 15.74 7.24
CA LEU A 29 3.18 15.61 6.94
C LEU A 29 2.37 15.73 8.23
N ASP A 30 1.22 16.40 8.13
CA ASP A 30 0.30 16.54 9.26
C ASP A 30 -0.65 15.34 9.27
N LEU A 31 -0.17 14.20 9.76
CA LEU A 31 -0.94 12.98 9.81
C LEU A 31 -1.58 12.79 11.19
N PRO A 32 -2.73 12.10 11.26
CA PRO A 32 -3.40 11.84 12.53
C PRO A 32 -2.61 10.86 13.39
N THR A 33 -2.99 10.76 14.67
CA THR A 33 -2.45 9.72 15.55
C THR A 33 -2.77 8.34 14.96
N ARG A 34 -1.75 7.50 14.87
CA ARG A 34 -1.92 6.15 14.32
C ARG A 34 -2.64 5.22 15.29
N PRO A 35 -3.39 4.22 14.78
CA PRO A 35 -3.90 3.14 15.63
C PRO A 35 -2.75 2.36 16.28
N GLY A 36 -2.99 1.86 17.48
CA GLY A 36 -2.00 1.07 18.21
C GLY A 36 -1.77 -0.32 17.59
N PRO A 37 -0.73 -1.04 18.10
CA PRO A 37 -0.39 -2.37 17.56
C PRO A 37 -1.53 -3.38 17.64
N ASP A 38 -2.33 -3.37 18.71
CA ASP A 38 -3.42 -4.33 18.90
C ASP A 38 -4.50 -4.18 17.84
N VAL A 39 -4.89 -2.93 17.53
CA VAL A 39 -5.89 -2.65 16.49
C VAL A 39 -5.37 -3.07 15.13
N ARG A 40 -4.12 -2.76 14.81
CA ARG A 40 -3.51 -3.14 13.53
C ARG A 40 -3.38 -4.65 13.39
N THR A 41 -2.98 -5.34 14.47
CA THR A 41 -2.90 -6.80 14.47
C THR A 41 -4.24 -7.41 14.14
N GLN A 42 -5.32 -6.93 14.78
CA GLN A 42 -6.66 -7.41 14.50
C GLN A 42 -7.08 -7.17 13.07
N ARG A 43 -6.86 -5.97 12.55
CA ARG A 43 -7.22 -5.61 11.17
C ARG A 43 -6.48 -6.47 10.14
N TRP A 44 -5.18 -6.67 10.32
CA TRP A 44 -4.40 -7.48 9.40
C TRP A 44 -4.79 -8.96 9.48
N THR A 45 -5.06 -9.47 10.68
CA THR A 45 -5.53 -10.83 10.85
C THR A 45 -6.85 -11.05 10.11
N GLU A 46 -7.80 -10.13 10.26
CA GLU A 46 -9.07 -10.18 9.54
C GLU A 46 -8.86 -10.14 8.03
N PHE A 47 -7.98 -9.27 7.55
CA PHE A 47 -7.69 -9.17 6.13
C PHE A 47 -7.13 -10.48 5.56
N VAL A 48 -6.13 -11.05 6.22
CA VAL A 48 -5.49 -12.30 5.76
C VAL A 48 -6.47 -13.47 5.79
N THR A 49 -7.29 -13.58 6.84
CA THR A 49 -8.20 -14.71 7.00
C THR A 49 -9.48 -14.58 6.20
N SER A 50 -9.88 -13.36 5.82
CA SER A 50 -11.12 -13.13 5.07
C SER A 50 -11.06 -13.57 3.61
N GLY A 51 -9.86 -13.60 3.01
CA GLY A 51 -9.69 -13.91 1.60
C GLY A 51 -10.25 -12.87 0.63
N LYS A 52 -10.62 -11.68 1.11
CA LYS A 52 -11.20 -10.63 0.27
C LYS A 52 -10.17 -9.87 -0.55
N GLY A 53 -8.90 -9.99 -0.23
CA GLY A 53 -7.82 -9.34 -0.94
C GLY A 53 -6.55 -10.16 -0.82
N THR A 54 -5.48 -9.62 -1.41
CA THR A 54 -4.16 -10.25 -1.42
C THR A 54 -3.18 -9.41 -0.62
N LEU A 55 -2.40 -10.05 0.23
CA LEU A 55 -1.33 -9.39 0.98
C LEU A 55 -0.01 -10.06 0.61
N LEU A 56 0.89 -9.29 0.02
CA LEU A 56 2.22 -9.73 -0.37
C LEU A 56 3.24 -9.17 0.61
N VAL A 57 4.24 -9.97 0.94
CA VAL A 57 5.35 -9.53 1.80
C VAL A 57 6.67 -9.66 1.06
N ALA A 58 7.59 -8.76 1.37
CA ALA A 58 8.97 -8.83 0.90
C ALA A 58 9.81 -9.37 2.06
N ASP A 59 10.39 -10.54 1.84
CA ASP A 59 11.16 -11.28 2.84
C ASP A 59 12.63 -11.32 2.42
N ASP A 60 13.48 -10.70 3.22
CA ASP A 60 14.92 -10.65 2.97
C ASP A 60 15.66 -10.99 4.27
N GLY A 61 15.45 -12.21 4.79
CA GLY A 61 15.93 -12.61 6.10
C GLY A 61 15.08 -12.05 7.24
N GLY A 62 13.96 -11.46 6.92
CA GLY A 62 12.97 -10.80 7.76
C GLY A 62 12.12 -9.93 6.88
N LEU A 63 10.95 -9.51 7.34
CA LEU A 63 10.06 -8.70 6.50
C LEU A 63 10.59 -7.27 6.38
N VAL A 64 10.73 -6.80 5.15
CA VAL A 64 11.21 -5.45 4.85
C VAL A 64 10.16 -4.59 4.15
N GLY A 65 9.00 -5.15 3.80
CA GLY A 65 7.92 -4.41 3.19
C GLY A 65 6.71 -5.29 2.93
N PHE A 66 5.58 -4.66 2.60
CA PHE A 66 4.37 -5.37 2.21
C PHE A 66 3.48 -4.50 1.33
N LEU A 67 2.61 -5.17 0.58
CA LEU A 67 1.63 -4.51 -0.29
C LEU A 67 0.33 -5.31 -0.21
N SER A 68 -0.79 -4.61 -0.05
CA SER A 68 -2.10 -5.24 -0.12
C SER A 68 -2.90 -4.65 -1.28
N PHE A 69 -3.65 -5.50 -1.96
CA PHE A 69 -4.54 -5.10 -3.03
C PHE A 69 -5.76 -6.01 -3.07
N GLY A 70 -6.78 -5.59 -3.78
CA GLY A 70 -7.99 -6.38 -3.96
C GLY A 70 -9.02 -5.60 -4.77
N PRO A 71 -10.30 -6.02 -4.74
CA PRO A 71 -11.36 -5.31 -5.44
C PRO A 71 -11.43 -3.85 -5.03
N SER A 72 -11.62 -2.97 -6.01
CA SER A 72 -11.78 -1.54 -5.72
C SER A 72 -12.97 -1.30 -4.80
N ARG A 73 -12.77 -0.44 -3.81
CA ARG A 73 -13.80 0.01 -2.88
C ARG A 73 -14.56 1.24 -3.41
N ASP A 74 -14.10 1.79 -4.54
CA ASP A 74 -14.72 2.96 -5.16
C ASP A 74 -15.83 2.52 -6.11
N GLU A 75 -17.00 3.13 -6.01
CA GLU A 75 -18.15 2.76 -6.83
C GLU A 75 -17.89 2.96 -8.33
N ASP A 76 -17.19 4.03 -8.68
CA ASP A 76 -16.88 4.36 -10.07
C ASP A 76 -15.77 3.50 -10.66
N ARG A 77 -15.15 2.65 -9.84
CA ARG A 77 -14.10 1.71 -10.24
C ARG A 77 -14.47 0.26 -9.92
N ALA A 78 -15.77 -0.01 -9.71
CA ALA A 78 -16.25 -1.36 -9.41
C ALA A 78 -15.79 -2.35 -10.49
N GLY A 79 -15.30 -3.52 -10.06
CA GLY A 79 -14.78 -4.54 -10.96
C GLY A 79 -13.30 -4.41 -11.29
N GLU A 80 -12.66 -3.31 -10.88
CA GLU A 80 -11.24 -3.10 -11.05
C GLU A 80 -10.48 -3.43 -9.76
N LEU A 81 -9.15 -3.37 -9.80
CA LEU A 81 -8.32 -3.58 -8.62
C LEU A 81 -7.92 -2.25 -7.98
N GLU A 82 -7.67 -2.32 -6.69
CA GLU A 82 -7.17 -1.19 -5.91
C GLU A 82 -6.00 -1.66 -5.05
N VAL A 83 -4.89 -0.91 -5.05
CA VAL A 83 -3.82 -1.10 -4.06
C VAL A 83 -4.24 -0.39 -2.79
N TYR A 84 -4.42 -1.14 -1.71
CA TYR A 84 -4.88 -0.58 -0.44
C TYR A 84 -3.74 -0.01 0.38
N THR A 85 -2.60 -0.72 0.43
CA THR A 85 -1.44 -0.29 1.20
C THR A 85 -0.15 -0.70 0.49
N LEU A 86 0.90 0.10 0.71
CA LEU A 86 2.26 -0.23 0.31
C LEU A 86 3.18 0.43 1.33
N TYR A 87 3.87 -0.38 2.11
CA TYR A 87 4.79 0.12 3.12
C TYR A 87 6.10 -0.64 3.06
N VAL A 88 7.20 0.10 3.23
CA VAL A 88 8.56 -0.44 3.22
C VAL A 88 9.25 0.05 4.48
N ALA A 89 10.01 -0.82 5.13
CA ALA A 89 10.82 -0.43 6.28
C ALA A 89 11.70 0.76 5.91
N PRO A 90 11.73 1.82 6.73
CA PRO A 90 12.43 3.06 6.37
C PRO A 90 13.89 2.86 5.94
N GLU A 91 14.61 1.93 6.58
CA GLU A 91 16.00 1.63 6.26
C GLU A 91 16.18 0.97 4.88
N ARG A 92 15.07 0.57 4.25
CA ARG A 92 15.09 -0.04 2.92
C ARG A 92 14.50 0.87 1.84
N TRP A 93 14.18 2.10 2.17
CA TRP A 93 13.68 3.05 1.16
C TRP A 93 14.75 3.29 0.09
N GLY A 94 14.33 3.33 -1.17
CA GLY A 94 15.24 3.56 -2.29
C GLY A 94 16.05 2.34 -2.70
N THR A 95 15.73 1.14 -2.20
CA THR A 95 16.49 -0.09 -2.49
C THR A 95 15.77 -1.05 -3.45
N GLY A 96 14.60 -0.67 -3.97
CA GLY A 96 13.86 -1.50 -4.94
C GLY A 96 12.82 -2.42 -4.32
N VAL A 97 12.60 -2.38 -3.01
CA VAL A 97 11.60 -3.25 -2.35
C VAL A 97 10.20 -2.91 -2.85
N ALA A 98 9.85 -1.63 -2.89
CA ALA A 98 8.52 -1.20 -3.36
C ALA A 98 8.31 -1.57 -4.83
N ASP A 99 9.34 -1.42 -5.67
CA ASP A 99 9.27 -1.82 -7.09
C ASP A 99 9.00 -3.32 -7.22
N ALA A 100 9.68 -4.14 -6.43
CA ALA A 100 9.52 -5.59 -6.48
C ALA A 100 8.10 -6.02 -6.05
N LEU A 101 7.55 -5.37 -5.03
CA LEU A 101 6.18 -5.61 -4.60
C LEU A 101 5.16 -5.19 -5.66
N MET A 102 5.32 -3.99 -6.23
CA MET A 102 4.41 -3.48 -7.24
C MET A 102 4.42 -4.34 -8.50
N ALA A 103 5.56 -4.93 -8.85
CA ALA A 103 5.68 -5.81 -10.01
C ALA A 103 4.79 -7.05 -9.92
N ARG A 104 4.34 -7.41 -8.72
CA ARG A 104 3.46 -8.58 -8.51
C ARG A 104 1.97 -8.24 -8.55
N VAL A 105 1.62 -6.95 -8.63
CA VAL A 105 0.22 -6.55 -8.80
C VAL A 105 -0.19 -6.84 -10.24
N PRO A 106 -1.35 -7.52 -10.45
CA PRO A 106 -1.80 -7.85 -11.82
C PRO A 106 -1.91 -6.63 -12.71
N SER A 107 -1.53 -6.78 -13.98
CA SER A 107 -1.54 -5.71 -14.97
C SER A 107 -2.54 -5.92 -16.10
N SER A 108 -3.40 -6.94 -16.00
CA SER A 108 -4.39 -7.25 -17.02
C SER A 108 -5.61 -6.33 -17.01
N GLY A 109 -5.79 -5.55 -15.96
CA GLY A 109 -6.87 -4.58 -15.82
C GLY A 109 -6.37 -3.30 -15.18
N THR A 110 -7.26 -2.32 -15.09
CA THR A 110 -6.94 -1.05 -14.41
C THR A 110 -6.75 -1.28 -12.92
N VAL A 111 -5.74 -0.62 -12.38
CA VAL A 111 -5.44 -0.63 -10.95
C VAL A 111 -5.41 0.82 -10.47
N SER A 112 -6.09 1.12 -9.38
CA SER A 112 -6.09 2.46 -8.79
C SER A 112 -5.59 2.43 -7.36
N LEU A 113 -5.27 3.61 -6.85
CA LEU A 113 -4.94 3.80 -5.43
C LEU A 113 -5.12 5.26 -5.05
N TRP A 114 -5.26 5.49 -3.75
CA TRP A 114 -5.34 6.82 -3.18
C TRP A 114 -4.00 7.16 -2.53
N VAL A 115 -3.52 8.37 -2.77
CA VAL A 115 -2.24 8.82 -2.23
C VAL A 115 -2.40 10.23 -1.67
N ALA A 116 -1.70 10.53 -0.58
CA ALA A 116 -1.71 11.88 -0.01
C ALA A 116 -1.18 12.87 -1.05
N GLU A 117 -1.95 13.94 -1.29
CA GLU A 117 -1.63 14.94 -2.30
C GLU A 117 -0.23 15.54 -2.10
N ARG A 118 0.19 15.72 -0.85
CA ARG A 118 1.48 16.30 -0.50
C ARG A 118 2.64 15.31 -0.46
N ASN A 119 2.36 14.03 -0.62
CA ASN A 119 3.41 13.02 -0.59
C ASN A 119 4.10 12.91 -1.95
N ALA A 120 5.00 13.86 -2.21
CA ALA A 120 5.69 13.95 -3.50
C ALA A 120 6.49 12.68 -3.84
N ARG A 121 7.10 12.07 -2.83
CA ARG A 121 7.89 10.84 -3.01
C ARG A 121 7.03 9.69 -3.49
N ALA A 122 5.89 9.46 -2.82
CA ALA A 122 4.96 8.40 -3.21
C ALA A 122 4.36 8.67 -4.59
N ARG A 123 3.98 9.91 -4.85
CA ARG A 123 3.43 10.29 -6.16
C ARG A 123 4.42 10.05 -7.28
N ALA A 124 5.69 10.38 -7.08
CA ALA A 124 6.74 10.14 -8.06
C ALA A 124 6.94 8.64 -8.30
N PHE A 125 6.93 7.84 -7.22
CA PHE A 125 7.03 6.39 -7.32
C PHE A 125 5.88 5.81 -8.15
N TYR A 126 4.64 6.17 -7.83
CA TYR A 126 3.49 5.66 -8.58
C TYR A 126 3.50 6.13 -10.04
N GLY A 127 3.95 7.36 -10.29
CA GLY A 127 4.11 7.88 -11.66
C GLY A 127 5.08 7.03 -12.49
N ARG A 128 6.19 6.61 -11.90
CA ARG A 128 7.14 5.72 -12.59
C ARG A 128 6.53 4.35 -12.93
N HIS A 129 5.51 3.93 -12.17
CA HIS A 129 4.80 2.67 -12.42
C HIS A 129 3.55 2.83 -13.28
N GLY A 130 3.38 3.99 -13.91
CA GLY A 130 2.31 4.20 -14.87
C GLY A 130 1.00 4.69 -14.27
N PHE A 131 0.98 5.05 -13.01
CA PHE A 131 -0.21 5.60 -12.36
C PHE A 131 -0.33 7.09 -12.65
N ILE A 132 -1.50 7.50 -13.13
CA ILE A 132 -1.81 8.87 -13.54
C ILE A 132 -3.03 9.35 -12.77
N ALA A 133 -3.01 10.59 -12.30
CA ALA A 133 -4.16 11.19 -11.61
C ALA A 133 -5.39 11.14 -12.51
N ASP A 134 -6.52 10.68 -11.97
CA ASP A 134 -7.77 10.54 -12.73
C ASP A 134 -8.80 11.63 -12.42
N GLY A 135 -8.43 12.61 -11.63
CA GLY A 135 -9.29 13.73 -11.27
C GLY A 135 -10.07 13.55 -9.98
N ALA A 136 -10.12 12.33 -9.43
CA ALA A 136 -10.81 12.11 -8.16
C ALA A 136 -9.94 12.60 -7.01
N THR A 137 -10.57 13.32 -6.07
CA THR A 137 -9.93 13.84 -4.87
C THR A 137 -10.86 13.63 -3.68
N ASP A 138 -10.29 13.51 -2.49
CA ASP A 138 -11.06 13.40 -1.27
C ASP A 138 -10.46 14.28 -0.18
N PRO A 139 -11.06 15.43 0.10
CA PRO A 139 -10.63 16.30 1.19
C PRO A 139 -11.12 15.86 2.57
N GLY A 140 -12.02 14.84 2.61
CA GLY A 140 -12.63 14.36 3.85
C GLY A 140 -11.72 13.51 4.72
N HIS A 141 -10.53 13.14 4.24
CA HIS A 141 -9.50 12.51 5.04
C HIS A 141 -8.75 13.55 5.88
N HIS A 142 -8.00 13.09 6.89
CA HIS A 142 -7.17 13.97 7.72
C HIS A 142 -6.17 14.79 6.90
N VAL A 143 -5.72 14.24 5.77
CA VAL A 143 -4.97 14.97 4.75
C VAL A 143 -5.69 14.79 3.42
N PRO A 144 -5.64 15.78 2.52
CA PRO A 144 -6.21 15.61 1.19
C PRO A 144 -5.52 14.49 0.44
N VAL A 145 -6.31 13.64 -0.20
CA VAL A 145 -5.81 12.55 -1.03
C VAL A 145 -6.33 12.71 -2.45
N LEU A 146 -5.57 12.19 -3.40
CA LEU A 146 -6.01 12.11 -4.79
C LEU A 146 -5.87 10.67 -5.27
N ARG A 147 -6.65 10.32 -6.27
CA ARG A 147 -6.60 8.98 -6.85
C ARG A 147 -5.75 8.98 -8.11
N VAL A 148 -4.90 7.97 -8.21
CA VAL A 148 -4.13 7.70 -9.41
C VAL A 148 -4.49 6.31 -9.92
N ALA A 149 -4.49 6.13 -11.24
CA ALA A 149 -4.87 4.87 -11.86
C ALA A 149 -3.88 4.50 -12.95
N ARG A 150 -3.63 3.20 -13.05
CA ARG A 150 -2.77 2.63 -14.08
C ARG A 150 -3.63 1.81 -15.03
N PRO A 151 -3.66 2.14 -16.35
CA PRO A 151 -4.42 1.35 -17.31
C PRO A 151 -3.81 -0.05 -17.48
N PRO A 152 -4.57 -1.00 -18.07
CA PRO A 152 -4.01 -2.31 -18.36
C PRO A 152 -2.78 -2.20 -19.24
N THR A 153 -1.80 -3.07 -18.99
CA THR A 153 -0.62 -3.17 -19.84
C THR A 153 -0.67 -4.50 -20.60
N SER A 154 -0.35 -4.42 -21.87
CA SER A 154 -0.32 -5.62 -22.73
C SER A 154 1.00 -6.39 -22.60
#